data_adc968737151fbdd991754cc8287477c
#
_entry.id   adc968737151fbdd991754cc8287477c
#
_cell.length_a   1.000
_cell.length_b   1.000
_cell.length_c   1.000
_cell.angle_alpha   90.00
_cell.angle_beta   90.00
_cell.angle_gamma   90.00
#
_symmetry.space_group_name_H-M   'P 1'
#
loop_
_entity.id
_entity.type
_entity.pdbx_description
1 polymer ?
#
loop_
_entity_poly.entity_id
_entity_poly.type
_entity_poly.pdbx_seq_one_letter_code
_entity_poly.pdbx_strand_id
1 'polypeptide(L)'
;MAKTVYQGGASIDENGKAYGGQAGNQTGRELRKAAWYLHSKGWYVLRAKDPAVRKRLAEAMRRAVANQKIGYDQWQRNTLWNAVKDRGYDPAKADKPVETDCSALVRVCMAYAGVVVGDFRTIDQVKIVMASGAFDLLTDDKHTKRPDYLMEGDILVTRTSGHTVIVLNDGELAGASVPAQTTQPTIRKGAKGTPVKAAQTLLTAWDAKALPRYGADGDFGGETDTAARSFQRAHKLTVDGIIGPKTWAALDKYGATKTVVIKPGTWNVRSGPGTEHPPVGAHVKGGETYPHISTAANGWNEILRDGARVWVSGLGSEVK
;
A
#
# COMPACT_ATOMS: atom_id res chain seq x y z
N MET A 1 -17.26 17.22 -3.05
CA MET A 1 -16.12 17.88 -2.35
C MET A 1 -15.12 16.79 -1.99
N ALA A 2 -13.81 17.02 -2.17
CA ALA A 2 -12.78 16.06 -1.80
C ALA A 2 -12.82 15.79 -0.28
N LYS A 3 -12.61 14.55 0.11
CA LYS A 3 -12.62 14.12 1.51
C LYS A 3 -11.40 14.69 2.24
N THR A 4 -11.61 15.45 3.31
CA THR A 4 -10.50 15.96 4.12
C THR A 4 -9.88 14.84 4.94
N VAL A 5 -8.58 14.64 4.79
CA VAL A 5 -7.77 13.75 5.63
C VAL A 5 -7.27 14.54 6.84
N TYR A 6 -7.43 13.97 8.02
CA TYR A 6 -6.95 14.52 9.27
C TYR A 6 -5.79 13.72 9.84
N GLN A 7 -4.92 14.41 10.55
CA GLN A 7 -3.80 13.83 11.30
C GLN A 7 -3.82 14.31 12.75
N GLY A 8 -3.28 13.50 13.65
CA GLY A 8 -3.08 13.85 15.04
C GLY A 8 -1.61 13.83 15.40
N GLY A 9 -1.21 14.70 16.31
CA GLY A 9 0.16 14.76 16.79
C GLY A 9 0.38 15.85 17.81
N ALA A 10 1.59 15.86 18.38
CA ALA A 10 2.08 16.84 19.33
C ALA A 10 3.18 17.67 18.66
N SER A 11 3.20 18.99 18.87
CA SER A 11 4.08 19.88 18.11
C SER A 11 4.91 20.87 18.92
N ILE A 12 4.26 21.58 19.84
CA ILE A 12 4.84 22.69 20.62
C ILE A 12 4.12 22.79 21.96
N ASP A 13 4.79 23.33 22.95
CA ASP A 13 4.22 23.64 24.27
C ASP A 13 3.29 24.87 24.26
N GLU A 14 2.77 25.26 25.42
CA GLU A 14 1.91 26.42 25.61
C GLU A 14 2.56 27.76 25.23
N ASN A 15 3.91 27.81 25.23
CA ASN A 15 4.70 29.00 24.89
C ASN A 15 5.13 29.00 23.42
N GLY A 16 4.69 28.03 22.61
CA GLY A 16 5.10 27.88 21.21
C GLY A 16 6.54 27.36 21.05
N LYS A 17 7.09 26.70 22.07
CA LYS A 17 8.46 26.16 22.09
C LYS A 17 8.47 24.64 22.03
N ALA A 18 9.66 24.07 21.84
CA ALA A 18 9.85 22.63 21.78
C ALA A 18 10.11 22.00 23.17
N TYR A 19 10.38 22.80 24.18
CA TYR A 19 10.79 22.35 25.51
C TYR A 19 10.59 23.42 26.58
N GLY A 20 10.40 23.00 27.82
CA GLY A 20 10.28 23.87 29.00
C GLY A 20 8.84 24.26 29.32
N GLY A 21 7.86 23.56 28.72
CA GLY A 21 6.43 23.74 29.04
C GLY A 21 6.02 23.17 30.37
N GLN A 22 4.79 23.49 30.79
CA GLN A 22 4.15 22.92 31.98
C GLN A 22 3.45 21.61 31.63
N ALA A 23 3.51 20.65 32.57
CA ALA A 23 2.92 19.34 32.35
C ALA A 23 1.39 19.40 32.13
N GLY A 24 0.94 18.69 31.09
CA GLY A 24 -0.45 18.72 30.62
C GLY A 24 -0.70 19.77 29.53
N ASN A 25 -1.78 19.61 28.79
CA ASN A 25 -2.11 20.46 27.64
C ASN A 25 -2.73 21.80 28.15
N GLN A 26 -1.91 22.80 28.32
CA GLN A 26 -2.28 24.10 28.89
C GLN A 26 -3.13 24.95 27.94
N THR A 27 -2.92 24.78 26.61
CA THR A 27 -3.57 25.60 25.57
C THR A 27 -4.69 24.87 24.82
N GLY A 28 -4.83 23.56 25.02
CA GLY A 28 -5.69 22.70 24.19
C GLY A 28 -5.16 22.49 22.77
N ARG A 29 -3.91 22.92 22.49
CA ARG A 29 -3.33 22.87 21.13
C ARG A 29 -2.00 22.11 21.05
N GLU A 30 -1.44 21.71 22.16
CA GLU A 30 -0.15 21.01 22.22
C GLU A 30 -0.24 19.63 21.59
N LEU A 31 -1.33 18.90 21.88
CA LEU A 31 -1.77 17.76 21.11
C LEU A 31 -3.03 18.15 20.34
N ARG A 32 -3.02 17.98 19.03
CA ARG A 32 -4.16 18.41 18.21
C ARG A 32 -4.44 17.50 17.02
N LYS A 33 -5.70 17.53 16.61
CA LYS A 33 -6.16 17.09 15.31
C LYS A 33 -6.04 18.27 14.33
N ALA A 34 -5.43 18.06 13.18
CA ALA A 34 -5.30 19.03 12.10
C ALA A 34 -5.61 18.39 10.76
N ALA A 35 -6.03 19.18 9.76
CA ALA A 35 -6.07 18.71 8.38
C ALA A 35 -4.65 18.33 7.91
N TRP A 36 -4.57 17.31 7.07
CA TRP A 36 -3.31 16.94 6.47
C TRP A 36 -2.69 18.10 5.69
N TYR A 37 -1.38 18.21 5.73
CA TYR A 37 -0.60 19.18 4.96
C TYR A 37 0.70 18.53 4.47
N LEU A 38 1.21 19.00 3.36
CA LEU A 38 2.53 18.62 2.88
C LEU A 38 3.60 19.37 3.68
N HIS A 39 4.33 18.64 4.51
CA HIS A 39 5.41 19.21 5.30
C HIS A 39 6.58 19.65 4.40
N SER A 40 7.24 20.80 4.68
CA SER A 40 8.35 21.33 3.90
C SER A 40 9.54 20.35 3.75
N LYS A 41 9.78 19.50 4.77
CA LYS A 41 10.78 18.43 4.76
C LYS A 41 10.30 17.15 4.04
N GLY A 42 9.09 17.15 3.46
CA GLY A 42 8.47 15.95 2.90
C GLY A 42 8.14 14.87 3.92
N TRP A 43 7.30 13.92 3.54
CA TRP A 43 6.90 12.79 4.36
C TRP A 43 7.51 11.47 3.87
N TYR A 44 7.79 10.56 4.79
CA TYR A 44 7.73 9.12 4.63
C TYR A 44 6.44 8.64 5.27
N VAL A 45 5.87 7.52 4.76
CA VAL A 45 4.68 6.91 5.33
C VAL A 45 5.02 5.50 5.79
N LEU A 46 4.80 5.21 7.07
CA LEU A 46 4.92 3.89 7.66
C LEU A 46 3.50 3.34 7.84
N ARG A 47 3.17 2.31 7.07
CA ARG A 47 1.85 1.67 7.09
C ARG A 47 1.93 0.33 7.77
N ALA A 48 1.18 0.12 8.85
CA ALA A 48 1.11 -1.19 9.47
C ALA A 48 0.45 -2.20 8.51
N LYS A 49 1.05 -3.38 8.39
CA LYS A 49 0.57 -4.46 7.52
C LYS A 49 -0.79 -4.98 7.97
N ASP A 50 -0.99 -5.10 9.29
CA ASP A 50 -2.27 -5.51 9.87
C ASP A 50 -3.24 -4.33 9.96
N PRO A 51 -4.44 -4.42 9.33
CA PRO A 51 -5.50 -3.43 9.45
C PRO A 51 -5.95 -3.15 10.90
N ALA A 52 -5.90 -4.16 11.78
CA ALA A 52 -6.28 -4.00 13.19
C ALA A 52 -5.28 -3.10 13.93
N VAL A 53 -3.99 -3.25 13.64
CA VAL A 53 -2.93 -2.37 14.18
C VAL A 53 -3.15 -0.94 13.69
N ARG A 54 -3.47 -0.71 12.40
CA ARG A 54 -3.78 0.64 11.88
C ARG A 54 -4.92 1.31 12.63
N LYS A 55 -6.04 0.61 12.80
CA LYS A 55 -7.20 1.16 13.54
C LYS A 55 -6.84 1.53 14.97
N ARG A 56 -6.08 0.69 15.67
CA ARG A 56 -5.64 0.94 17.03
C ARG A 56 -4.66 2.11 17.15
N LEU A 57 -3.78 2.29 16.16
CA LEU A 57 -2.88 3.46 16.08
C LEU A 57 -3.68 4.77 16.02
N ALA A 58 -4.66 4.86 15.15
CA ALA A 58 -5.51 6.04 15.03
C ALA A 58 -6.39 6.23 16.25
N GLU A 59 -6.90 5.15 16.84
CA GLU A 59 -7.66 5.20 18.10
C GLU A 59 -6.81 5.76 19.24
N ALA A 60 -5.60 5.25 19.44
CA ALA A 60 -4.68 5.74 20.48
C ALA A 60 -4.39 7.23 20.31
N MET A 61 -4.14 7.67 19.08
CA MET A 61 -3.89 9.08 18.78
C MET A 61 -5.11 9.95 19.09
N ARG A 62 -6.33 9.51 18.75
CA ARG A 62 -7.57 10.24 19.12
C ARG A 62 -7.73 10.34 20.64
N ARG A 63 -7.44 9.25 21.36
CA ARG A 63 -7.47 9.22 22.83
C ARG A 63 -6.46 10.19 23.44
N ALA A 64 -5.25 10.24 22.88
CA ALA A 64 -4.21 11.18 23.32
C ALA A 64 -4.64 12.63 23.09
N VAL A 65 -5.11 12.97 21.89
CA VAL A 65 -5.58 14.33 21.56
C VAL A 65 -6.77 14.78 22.42
N ALA A 66 -7.63 13.84 22.83
CA ALA A 66 -8.77 14.14 23.69
C ALA A 66 -8.38 14.34 25.17
N ASN A 67 -7.22 13.85 25.60
CA ASN A 67 -6.80 13.91 27.00
C ASN A 67 -5.99 15.17 27.29
N GLN A 68 -6.63 16.17 27.91
CA GLN A 68 -6.02 17.46 28.26
C GLN A 68 -4.91 17.37 29.34
N LYS A 69 -4.68 16.20 29.91
CA LYS A 69 -3.56 15.96 30.84
C LYS A 69 -2.26 15.60 30.14
N ILE A 70 -2.25 15.51 28.80
CA ILE A 70 -1.07 15.21 28.02
C ILE A 70 -0.61 16.48 27.30
N GLY A 71 0.55 17.02 27.69
CA GLY A 71 1.16 18.18 27.08
C GLY A 71 2.38 17.83 26.23
N TYR A 72 3.08 18.86 25.72
CA TYR A 72 4.22 18.72 24.84
C TYR A 72 5.50 19.26 25.49
N ASP A 73 6.49 18.37 25.68
CA ASP A 73 7.85 18.75 26.07
C ASP A 73 8.87 17.73 25.57
N GLN A 74 9.95 18.19 24.92
CA GLN A 74 11.02 17.32 24.44
C GLN A 74 11.99 16.86 25.54
N TRP A 75 12.08 17.57 26.66
CA TRP A 75 12.93 17.14 27.78
C TRP A 75 12.23 16.06 28.61
N GLN A 76 10.92 16.21 28.84
CA GLN A 76 10.14 15.28 29.65
C GLN A 76 9.29 14.30 28.81
N ARG A 77 9.70 14.08 27.57
CA ARG A 77 8.98 13.36 26.50
C ARG A 77 8.48 11.96 26.86
N ASN A 78 9.04 11.31 27.85
CA ASN A 78 8.71 9.94 28.25
C ASN A 78 7.80 9.85 29.48
N THR A 79 7.31 10.96 30.04
CA THR A 79 6.46 10.91 31.22
C THR A 79 5.10 10.31 30.91
N LEU A 80 4.53 10.54 29.70
CA LEU A 80 3.34 9.83 29.22
C LEU A 80 3.57 8.32 29.16
N TRP A 81 4.67 7.87 28.54
CA TRP A 81 5.01 6.44 28.46
C TRP A 81 5.01 5.79 29.85
N ASN A 82 5.71 6.43 30.81
CA ASN A 82 5.82 5.91 32.16
C ASN A 82 4.47 5.86 32.90
N ALA A 83 3.58 6.80 32.63
CA ALA A 83 2.24 6.84 33.24
C ALA A 83 1.31 5.74 32.74
N VAL A 84 1.48 5.27 31.48
CA VAL A 84 0.53 4.35 30.84
C VAL A 84 1.09 2.96 30.52
N LYS A 85 2.39 2.70 30.68
CA LYS A 85 3.02 1.41 30.34
C LYS A 85 2.39 0.21 31.04
N ASP A 86 2.02 0.34 32.28
CA ASP A 86 1.38 -0.71 33.09
C ASP A 86 -0.16 -0.68 32.99
N ARG A 87 -0.70 0.19 32.14
CA ARG A 87 -2.14 0.39 31.90
C ARG A 87 -2.54 0.08 30.45
N GLY A 88 -1.75 -0.77 29.76
CA GLY A 88 -1.97 -1.15 28.37
C GLY A 88 -1.59 -0.07 27.37
N TYR A 89 -0.72 0.86 27.74
CA TYR A 89 -0.29 2.00 26.94
C TYR A 89 -1.44 2.89 26.45
N ASP A 90 -2.57 2.88 27.16
CA ASP A 90 -3.76 3.65 26.78
C ASP A 90 -3.59 5.13 27.16
N PRO A 91 -3.48 6.08 26.20
CA PRO A 91 -3.29 7.49 26.49
C PRO A 91 -4.45 8.09 27.29
N ALA A 92 -5.67 7.53 27.18
CA ALA A 92 -6.82 7.99 27.94
C ALA A 92 -6.67 7.73 29.46
N LYS A 93 -5.77 6.82 29.86
CA LYS A 93 -5.50 6.48 31.26
C LYS A 93 -4.40 7.32 31.92
N ALA A 94 -3.86 8.30 31.23
CA ALA A 94 -3.04 9.32 31.87
C ALA A 94 -3.94 10.20 32.74
N ASP A 95 -3.92 9.95 34.04
CA ASP A 95 -4.80 10.57 35.05
C ASP A 95 -4.17 11.78 35.75
N LYS A 96 -2.88 12.01 35.53
CA LYS A 96 -2.09 13.16 36.00
C LYS A 96 -1.49 13.91 34.82
N PRO A 97 -1.14 15.21 35.00
CA PRO A 97 -0.40 15.94 33.96
C PRO A 97 0.92 15.25 33.62
N VAL A 98 1.12 15.00 32.32
CA VAL A 98 2.30 14.34 31.73
C VAL A 98 2.69 15.00 30.42
N GLU A 99 3.88 14.68 29.95
CA GLU A 99 4.46 15.24 28.74
C GLU A 99 4.84 14.15 27.72
N THR A 100 4.83 14.56 26.46
CA THR A 100 5.34 13.76 25.36
C THR A 100 5.93 14.69 24.28
N ASP A 101 6.80 14.16 23.41
CA ASP A 101 7.07 14.79 22.11
C ASP A 101 6.36 14.04 20.98
N CYS A 102 6.49 14.51 19.74
CA CYS A 102 5.82 13.89 18.60
C CYS A 102 6.21 12.41 18.43
N SER A 103 7.48 12.06 18.61
CA SER A 103 7.98 10.70 18.42
C SER A 103 7.63 9.78 19.60
N ALA A 104 7.74 10.25 20.82
CA ALA A 104 7.34 9.51 22.03
C ALA A 104 5.83 9.22 22.03
N LEU A 105 4.98 10.18 21.57
CA LEU A 105 3.57 9.97 21.40
C LEU A 105 3.26 8.86 20.39
N VAL A 106 3.91 8.88 19.23
CA VAL A 106 3.77 7.81 18.23
C VAL A 106 4.19 6.46 18.82
N ARG A 107 5.28 6.42 19.60
CA ARG A 107 5.71 5.20 20.30
C ARG A 107 4.65 4.67 21.26
N VAL A 108 4.00 5.53 22.04
CA VAL A 108 2.88 5.12 22.92
C VAL A 108 1.72 4.57 22.11
N CYS A 109 1.35 5.23 21.00
CA CYS A 109 0.29 4.74 20.11
C CYS A 109 0.62 3.37 19.49
N MET A 110 1.88 3.14 19.11
CA MET A 110 2.36 1.84 18.62
C MET A 110 2.25 0.76 19.69
N ALA A 111 2.68 1.05 20.92
CA ALA A 111 2.58 0.11 22.03
C ALA A 111 1.12 -0.23 22.38
N TYR A 112 0.22 0.75 22.39
CA TYR A 112 -1.22 0.53 22.52
C TYR A 112 -1.77 -0.37 21.40
N ALA A 113 -1.26 -0.20 20.19
CA ALA A 113 -1.65 -1.03 19.05
C ALA A 113 -1.06 -2.45 19.09
N GLY A 114 -0.21 -2.77 20.07
CA GLY A 114 0.42 -4.07 20.22
C GLY A 114 1.82 -4.18 19.61
N VAL A 115 2.38 -3.07 19.12
CA VAL A 115 3.74 -3.03 18.55
C VAL A 115 4.66 -2.26 19.50
N VAL A 116 5.31 -2.99 20.41
CA VAL A 116 6.23 -2.42 21.39
C VAL A 116 7.63 -2.37 20.81
N VAL A 117 8.20 -1.17 20.75
CA VAL A 117 9.58 -0.91 20.26
C VAL A 117 10.37 -0.08 21.27
N GLY A 118 11.70 -0.05 21.10
CA GLY A 118 12.59 0.81 21.87
C GLY A 118 12.27 2.29 21.72
N ASP A 119 12.86 3.13 22.57
CA ASP A 119 12.71 4.58 22.43
C ASP A 119 13.38 5.07 21.15
N PHE A 120 12.75 6.06 20.50
CA PHE A 120 13.27 6.66 19.28
C PHE A 120 12.95 8.16 19.20
N ARG A 121 13.73 8.86 18.42
CA ARG A 121 13.40 10.20 17.90
C ARG A 121 13.08 10.13 16.42
N THR A 122 12.58 11.20 15.85
CA THR A 122 12.20 11.22 14.42
C THR A 122 13.36 10.85 13.47
N ILE A 123 14.62 11.06 13.90
CA ILE A 123 15.80 10.68 13.10
C ILE A 123 15.97 9.17 12.97
N ASP A 124 15.61 8.40 14.01
CA ASP A 124 15.77 6.94 14.07
C ASP A 124 14.45 6.20 13.83
N GLN A 125 13.33 6.92 13.78
CA GLN A 125 11.99 6.34 13.78
C GLN A 125 11.79 5.32 12.67
N VAL A 126 12.14 5.67 11.42
CA VAL A 126 11.97 4.75 10.28
C VAL A 126 12.74 3.46 10.51
N LYS A 127 14.01 3.55 10.92
CA LYS A 127 14.86 2.38 11.18
C LYS A 127 14.27 1.47 12.25
N ILE A 128 13.85 2.04 13.39
CA ILE A 128 13.34 1.27 14.54
C ILE A 128 11.97 0.67 14.25
N VAL A 129 11.08 1.43 13.61
CA VAL A 129 9.74 0.94 13.26
C VAL A 129 9.83 -0.16 12.21
N MET A 130 10.65 -0.01 11.18
CA MET A 130 10.84 -1.04 10.16
C MET A 130 11.49 -2.32 10.70
N ALA A 131 12.38 -2.21 11.69
CA ALA A 131 12.98 -3.38 12.35
C ALA A 131 11.96 -4.25 13.11
N SER A 132 10.78 -3.72 13.46
CA SER A 132 9.69 -4.51 14.05
C SER A 132 9.07 -5.53 13.08
N GLY A 133 9.29 -5.38 11.77
CA GLY A 133 8.68 -6.19 10.71
C GLY A 133 7.17 -5.96 10.50
N ALA A 134 6.52 -5.13 11.33
CA ALA A 134 5.08 -4.92 11.32
C ALA A 134 4.60 -3.84 10.32
N PHE A 135 5.52 -3.10 9.71
CA PHE A 135 5.20 -1.98 8.82
C PHE A 135 5.82 -2.12 7.45
N ASP A 136 5.21 -1.46 6.47
CA ASP A 136 5.77 -1.16 5.16
C ASP A 136 6.14 0.32 5.10
N LEU A 137 7.26 0.64 4.44
CA LEU A 137 7.71 2.00 4.19
C LEU A 137 7.27 2.42 2.78
N LEU A 138 6.41 3.43 2.69
CA LEU A 138 5.93 4.00 1.43
C LEU A 138 6.66 5.32 1.17
N THR A 139 7.31 5.43 0.03
CA THR A 139 8.15 6.60 -0.33
C THR A 139 7.74 7.27 -1.64
N ASP A 140 6.78 6.69 -2.34
CA ASP A 140 6.29 7.19 -3.63
C ASP A 140 5.43 8.45 -3.47
N ASP A 141 5.37 9.25 -4.52
CA ASP A 141 4.73 10.57 -4.51
C ASP A 141 3.23 10.54 -4.18
N LYS A 142 2.52 9.48 -4.54
CA LYS A 142 1.08 9.38 -4.27
C LYS A 142 0.76 9.26 -2.78
N HIS A 143 1.64 8.61 -2.00
CA HIS A 143 1.48 8.48 -0.55
C HIS A 143 2.14 9.61 0.22
N THR A 144 3.19 10.22 -0.32
CA THR A 144 4.02 11.19 0.41
C THR A 144 3.71 12.64 0.09
N LYS A 145 3.07 12.92 -1.06
CA LYS A 145 2.74 14.29 -1.50
C LYS A 145 1.23 14.58 -1.57
N ARG A 146 0.39 13.57 -1.37
CA ARG A 146 -1.07 13.67 -1.50
C ARG A 146 -1.74 12.90 -0.36
N PRO A 147 -2.89 13.39 0.16
CA PRO A 147 -3.62 12.68 1.22
C PRO A 147 -4.52 11.56 0.70
N ASP A 148 -4.82 11.51 -0.59
CA ASP A 148 -5.89 10.67 -1.16
C ASP A 148 -5.68 9.17 -0.91
N TYR A 149 -4.42 8.72 -0.86
CA TYR A 149 -4.05 7.32 -0.66
C TYR A 149 -3.64 6.98 0.78
N LEU A 150 -3.69 7.95 1.69
CA LEU A 150 -3.38 7.70 3.09
C LEU A 150 -4.52 6.91 3.74
N MET A 151 -4.15 5.99 4.61
CA MET A 151 -5.06 5.17 5.40
C MET A 151 -5.07 5.61 6.84
N GLU A 152 -6.21 5.45 7.49
CA GLU A 152 -6.31 5.57 8.93
C GLU A 152 -5.23 4.73 9.62
N GLY A 153 -4.47 5.34 10.53
CA GLY A 153 -3.37 4.71 11.24
C GLY A 153 -2.01 4.74 10.51
N ASP A 154 -1.92 5.32 9.30
CA ASP A 154 -0.61 5.59 8.70
C ASP A 154 0.18 6.55 9.59
N ILE A 155 1.45 6.22 9.84
CA ILE A 155 2.38 7.09 10.54
C ILE A 155 3.15 7.90 9.50
N LEU A 156 3.06 9.22 9.58
CA LEU A 156 3.85 10.12 8.73
C LEU A 156 5.06 10.60 9.54
N VAL A 157 6.24 10.51 8.95
CA VAL A 157 7.49 11.02 9.54
C VAL A 157 8.25 11.83 8.52
N THR A 158 8.80 12.98 8.90
CA THR A 158 9.57 13.83 7.99
C THR A 158 10.82 13.12 7.50
N ARG A 159 11.18 13.32 6.21
CA ARG A 159 12.34 12.68 5.58
C ARG A 159 13.67 13.03 6.24
N THR A 160 13.74 14.23 6.80
CA THR A 160 14.80 14.63 7.71
C THR A 160 14.21 14.84 9.10
N SER A 161 14.98 14.70 10.15
CA SER A 161 14.50 14.88 11.53
C SER A 161 13.62 16.12 11.71
N GLY A 162 12.52 16.01 12.43
CA GLY A 162 11.65 17.16 12.75
C GLY A 162 10.30 16.79 13.29
N HIS A 163 9.48 16.03 12.58
CA HIS A 163 8.08 15.83 12.97
C HIS A 163 7.53 14.47 12.60
N THR A 164 6.56 13.97 13.37
CA THR A 164 5.81 12.76 13.07
C THR A 164 4.38 12.87 13.59
N VAL A 165 3.42 12.28 12.87
CA VAL A 165 1.98 12.31 13.15
C VAL A 165 1.33 10.98 12.76
N ILE A 166 0.09 10.75 13.19
CA ILE A 166 -0.73 9.60 12.77
C ILE A 166 -1.96 10.09 12.03
N VAL A 167 -2.25 9.49 10.88
CA VAL A 167 -3.45 9.75 10.07
C VAL A 167 -4.69 9.21 10.80
N LEU A 168 -5.75 10.02 10.86
CA LEU A 168 -6.92 9.73 11.66
C LEU A 168 -8.14 9.25 10.87
N ASN A 169 -8.11 9.35 9.56
CA ASN A 169 -9.17 8.83 8.68
C ASN A 169 -8.63 8.59 7.27
N ASP A 170 -9.27 7.67 6.58
CA ASP A 170 -8.91 7.32 5.22
C ASP A 170 -9.06 8.50 4.25
N GLY A 171 -8.12 8.60 3.30
CA GLY A 171 -8.25 9.40 2.10
C GLY A 171 -9.33 8.87 1.16
N GLU A 172 -9.63 9.61 0.10
CA GLU A 172 -10.70 9.26 -0.86
C GLU A 172 -10.38 7.96 -1.62
N LEU A 173 -9.11 7.72 -1.89
CA LEU A 173 -8.58 6.55 -2.59
C LEU A 173 -7.90 5.54 -1.64
N ALA A 174 -8.08 5.71 -0.33
CA ALA A 174 -7.58 4.77 0.68
C ALA A 174 -8.29 3.42 0.50
N GLY A 175 -7.52 2.36 0.34
CA GLY A 175 -8.10 1.04 0.07
C GLY A 175 -8.64 0.85 -1.35
N ALA A 176 -8.66 1.86 -2.21
CA ALA A 176 -8.64 1.61 -3.63
C ALA A 176 -7.42 0.73 -3.87
N SER A 177 -7.65 -0.49 -4.31
CA SER A 177 -6.58 -1.41 -4.64
C SER A 177 -5.70 -0.75 -5.70
N VAL A 178 -4.68 -0.05 -5.23
CA VAL A 178 -3.49 0.02 -6.05
C VAL A 178 -3.02 -1.42 -6.05
N PRO A 179 -2.88 -2.05 -7.21
CA PRO A 179 -2.18 -3.31 -7.27
C PRO A 179 -0.93 -3.11 -6.41
N ALA A 180 -0.70 -4.00 -5.45
CA ALA A 180 0.49 -3.93 -4.62
C ALA A 180 1.63 -3.57 -5.57
N GLN A 181 2.30 -2.45 -5.35
CA GLN A 181 3.60 -2.30 -5.93
C GLN A 181 4.45 -3.39 -5.29
N THR A 182 4.31 -4.60 -5.80
CA THR A 182 5.42 -5.50 -5.84
C THR A 182 6.53 -4.62 -6.38
N THR A 183 7.63 -4.55 -5.68
CA THR A 183 8.86 -3.95 -6.18
C THR A 183 9.29 -4.83 -7.35
N GLN A 184 8.55 -4.73 -8.45
CA GLN A 184 8.88 -5.42 -9.68
C GLN A 184 10.25 -4.85 -10.09
N PRO A 185 11.25 -5.69 -10.20
CA PRO A 185 12.57 -5.23 -10.57
C PRO A 185 12.51 -4.55 -11.92
N THR A 186 13.34 -3.55 -12.14
CA THR A 186 13.55 -3.01 -13.48
C THR A 186 14.14 -4.10 -14.36
N ILE A 187 13.40 -4.47 -15.40
CA ILE A 187 13.80 -5.50 -16.37
C ILE A 187 13.96 -4.91 -17.77
N ARG A 188 14.85 -5.49 -18.55
CA ARG A 188 15.20 -5.07 -19.90
C ARG A 188 15.72 -6.26 -20.70
N LYS A 189 15.94 -6.08 -21.99
CA LYS A 189 16.51 -7.12 -22.87
C LYS A 189 17.70 -7.82 -22.22
N GLY A 190 17.66 -9.16 -22.20
CA GLY A 190 18.63 -10.04 -21.55
C GLY A 190 18.22 -10.47 -20.14
N ALA A 191 17.22 -9.85 -19.49
CA ALA A 191 16.68 -10.32 -18.22
C ALA A 191 15.91 -11.63 -18.38
N LYS A 192 15.88 -12.45 -17.31
CA LYS A 192 15.20 -13.77 -17.30
C LYS A 192 14.43 -13.99 -15.99
N GLY A 193 13.50 -14.94 -16.02
CA GLY A 193 12.81 -15.46 -14.85
C GLY A 193 11.43 -14.87 -14.60
N THR A 194 10.92 -15.09 -13.38
CA THR A 194 9.54 -14.76 -12.98
C THR A 194 9.12 -13.32 -13.25
N PRO A 195 9.94 -12.27 -12.99
CA PRO A 195 9.53 -10.91 -13.31
C PRO A 195 9.34 -10.66 -14.80
N VAL A 196 10.15 -11.30 -15.64
CA VAL A 196 10.00 -11.20 -17.10
C VAL A 196 8.71 -11.87 -17.54
N LYS A 197 8.46 -13.08 -17.04
CA LYS A 197 7.21 -13.82 -17.32
C LYS A 197 5.98 -13.01 -16.91
N ALA A 198 6.02 -12.34 -15.75
CA ALA A 198 4.94 -11.47 -15.29
C ALA A 198 4.70 -10.30 -16.27
N ALA A 199 5.76 -9.62 -16.71
CA ALA A 199 5.63 -8.53 -17.67
C ALA A 199 5.07 -9.01 -19.02
N GLN A 200 5.54 -10.12 -19.51
CA GLN A 200 5.06 -10.75 -20.76
C GLN A 200 3.58 -11.12 -20.67
N THR A 201 3.14 -11.65 -19.52
CA THR A 201 1.74 -11.93 -19.24
C THR A 201 0.88 -10.65 -19.33
N LEU A 202 1.35 -9.55 -18.75
CA LEU A 202 0.63 -8.28 -18.78
C LEU A 202 0.65 -7.64 -20.18
N LEU A 203 1.74 -7.76 -20.92
CA LEU A 203 1.83 -7.31 -22.31
C LEU A 203 0.86 -8.07 -23.21
N THR A 204 0.72 -9.39 -23.01
CA THR A 204 -0.26 -10.21 -23.74
C THR A 204 -1.69 -9.89 -23.32
N ALA A 205 -1.91 -9.54 -22.05
CA ALA A 205 -3.21 -9.08 -21.57
C ALA A 205 -3.60 -7.72 -22.18
N TRP A 206 -2.64 -6.83 -22.42
CA TRP A 206 -2.84 -5.58 -23.16
C TRP A 206 -3.12 -5.81 -24.64
N ASP A 207 -2.27 -6.60 -25.29
CA ASP A 207 -2.41 -6.95 -26.71
C ASP A 207 -2.10 -8.43 -26.92
N ALA A 208 -3.11 -9.20 -27.33
CA ALA A 208 -2.97 -10.64 -27.57
C ALA A 208 -1.89 -11.00 -28.62
N LYS A 209 -1.52 -10.04 -29.47
CA LYS A 209 -0.47 -10.19 -30.50
C LYS A 209 0.89 -9.64 -30.05
N ALA A 210 1.04 -9.21 -28.79
CA ALA A 210 2.28 -8.63 -28.31
C ALA A 210 3.47 -9.60 -28.36
N LEU A 211 3.21 -10.90 -28.12
CA LEU A 211 4.24 -11.96 -28.05
C LEU A 211 3.81 -13.19 -28.88
N PRO A 212 3.72 -13.08 -30.22
CA PRO A 212 3.08 -14.10 -31.06
C PRO A 212 3.91 -15.39 -31.22
N ARG A 213 5.23 -15.34 -30.97
CA ARG A 213 6.12 -16.46 -31.21
C ARG A 213 6.50 -17.22 -29.95
N TYR A 214 6.86 -16.51 -28.89
CA TYR A 214 7.41 -17.10 -27.67
C TYR A 214 6.48 -17.00 -26.46
N GLY A 215 5.48 -16.11 -26.52
CA GLY A 215 4.55 -15.92 -25.40
C GLY A 215 5.24 -15.44 -24.11
N ALA A 216 4.73 -15.86 -22.99
CA ALA A 216 5.29 -15.54 -21.66
C ALA A 216 6.29 -16.63 -21.22
N ASP A 217 7.41 -16.73 -21.90
CA ASP A 217 8.46 -17.74 -21.67
C ASP A 217 9.43 -17.40 -20.52
N GLY A 218 9.43 -16.14 -20.06
CA GLY A 218 10.33 -15.65 -19.01
C GLY A 218 11.70 -15.23 -19.50
N ASP A 219 11.92 -15.13 -20.82
CA ASP A 219 13.14 -14.58 -21.43
C ASP A 219 12.85 -13.22 -22.09
N PHE A 220 13.49 -12.17 -21.64
CA PHE A 220 13.34 -10.84 -22.23
C PHE A 220 14.16 -10.75 -23.53
N GLY A 221 13.69 -11.40 -24.57
CA GLY A 221 14.29 -11.40 -25.89
C GLY A 221 13.89 -10.17 -26.74
N GLY A 222 14.18 -10.27 -28.07
CA GLY A 222 13.83 -9.19 -29.01
C GLY A 222 12.33 -8.96 -29.15
N GLU A 223 11.51 -10.01 -29.07
CA GLU A 223 10.05 -9.91 -29.11
C GLU A 223 9.49 -9.14 -27.92
N THR A 224 9.95 -9.47 -26.71
CA THR A 224 9.56 -8.76 -25.49
C THR A 224 10.01 -7.29 -25.50
N ASP A 225 11.21 -6.97 -26.00
CA ASP A 225 11.66 -5.58 -26.16
C ASP A 225 10.77 -4.81 -27.14
N THR A 226 10.39 -5.41 -28.26
CA THR A 226 9.47 -4.81 -29.24
C THR A 226 8.10 -4.56 -28.62
N ALA A 227 7.56 -5.53 -27.90
CA ALA A 227 6.27 -5.42 -27.21
C ALA A 227 6.30 -4.32 -26.13
N ALA A 228 7.36 -4.26 -25.32
CA ALA A 228 7.55 -3.23 -24.30
C ALA A 228 7.57 -1.82 -24.91
N ARG A 229 8.32 -1.62 -26.00
CA ARG A 229 8.37 -0.33 -26.72
C ARG A 229 7.03 0.05 -27.34
N SER A 230 6.30 -0.91 -27.90
CA SER A 230 4.96 -0.69 -28.43
C SER A 230 3.97 -0.28 -27.34
N PHE A 231 4.01 -0.97 -26.21
CA PHE A 231 3.24 -0.63 -25.02
C PHE A 231 3.58 0.78 -24.52
N GLN A 232 4.85 1.10 -24.35
CA GLN A 232 5.32 2.42 -23.89
C GLN A 232 4.82 3.54 -24.82
N ARG A 233 4.90 3.34 -26.13
CA ARG A 233 4.40 4.32 -27.13
C ARG A 233 2.90 4.53 -27.00
N ALA A 234 2.12 3.44 -26.91
CA ALA A 234 0.67 3.50 -26.78
C ALA A 234 0.23 4.25 -25.48
N HIS A 235 1.04 4.16 -24.42
CA HIS A 235 0.74 4.77 -23.11
C HIS A 235 1.49 6.09 -22.87
N LYS A 236 2.10 6.69 -23.92
CA LYS A 236 2.84 7.95 -23.83
C LYS A 236 3.94 7.95 -22.77
N LEU A 237 4.59 6.79 -22.58
CA LEU A 237 5.75 6.60 -21.71
C LEU A 237 7.03 6.84 -22.50
N THR A 238 8.18 6.93 -21.81
CA THR A 238 9.50 6.91 -22.45
C THR A 238 9.69 5.57 -23.18
N VAL A 239 9.98 5.63 -24.49
CA VAL A 239 10.08 4.43 -25.35
C VAL A 239 11.54 3.94 -25.34
N ASP A 240 11.94 3.33 -24.23
CA ASP A 240 13.31 2.86 -23.98
C ASP A 240 13.44 1.32 -23.95
N GLY A 241 12.32 0.58 -24.00
CA GLY A 241 12.28 -0.87 -23.89
C GLY A 241 12.59 -1.37 -22.46
N ILE A 242 12.68 -0.48 -21.47
CA ILE A 242 12.95 -0.82 -20.09
C ILE A 242 11.61 -0.86 -19.33
N ILE A 243 11.26 -2.00 -18.79
CA ILE A 243 10.09 -2.13 -17.92
C ILE A 243 10.52 -1.78 -16.49
N GLY A 244 10.54 -0.48 -16.21
CA GLY A 244 10.79 0.11 -14.90
C GLY A 244 9.48 0.50 -14.19
N PRO A 245 9.55 1.19 -13.04
CA PRO A 245 8.37 1.48 -12.21
C PRO A 245 7.20 2.12 -12.95
N LYS A 246 7.45 3.04 -13.87
CA LYS A 246 6.39 3.71 -14.66
C LYS A 246 5.72 2.76 -15.65
N THR A 247 6.51 1.90 -16.29
CA THR A 247 6.01 0.91 -17.25
C THR A 247 5.24 -0.18 -16.52
N TRP A 248 5.75 -0.66 -15.37
CA TRP A 248 5.02 -1.60 -14.51
C TRP A 248 3.67 -1.04 -14.06
N ALA A 249 3.64 0.18 -13.54
CA ALA A 249 2.38 0.81 -13.09
C ALA A 249 1.34 0.97 -14.21
N ALA A 250 1.79 1.08 -15.46
CA ALA A 250 0.88 1.10 -16.61
C ALA A 250 0.43 -0.31 -17.01
N LEU A 251 1.34 -1.30 -16.94
CA LEU A 251 1.05 -2.71 -17.21
C LEU A 251 0.09 -3.32 -16.18
N ASP A 252 0.24 -2.97 -14.91
CA ASP A 252 -0.61 -3.48 -13.81
C ASP A 252 -2.10 -3.20 -14.03
N LYS A 253 -2.45 -2.18 -14.83
CA LYS A 253 -3.84 -1.91 -15.22
C LYS A 253 -4.46 -3.01 -16.07
N TYR A 254 -3.62 -3.84 -16.68
CA TYR A 254 -4.02 -4.99 -17.49
C TYR A 254 -3.91 -6.31 -16.71
N GLY A 255 -3.41 -6.24 -15.47
CA GLY A 255 -3.47 -7.34 -14.52
C GLY A 255 -4.93 -7.69 -14.21
N ALA A 256 -5.26 -8.96 -14.21
CA ALA A 256 -6.61 -9.41 -13.90
C ALA A 256 -6.97 -8.99 -12.46
N THR A 257 -7.93 -8.09 -12.31
CA THR A 257 -8.52 -7.72 -11.02
C THR A 257 -9.46 -8.80 -10.47
N LYS A 258 -9.82 -9.76 -11.32
CA LYS A 258 -10.68 -10.90 -11.01
C LYS A 258 -10.00 -12.20 -11.44
N THR A 259 -10.35 -13.29 -10.79
CA THR A 259 -9.91 -14.62 -11.15
C THR A 259 -11.08 -15.48 -11.60
N VAL A 260 -10.83 -16.39 -12.52
CA VAL A 260 -11.77 -17.47 -12.85
C VAL A 260 -11.36 -18.71 -12.09
N VAL A 261 -12.24 -19.23 -11.26
CA VAL A 261 -12.07 -20.52 -10.55
C VAL A 261 -12.75 -21.60 -11.37
N ILE A 262 -12.03 -22.68 -11.67
CA ILE A 262 -12.59 -23.82 -12.40
C ILE A 262 -13.39 -24.67 -11.41
N LYS A 263 -14.66 -24.93 -11.77
CA LYS A 263 -15.54 -25.79 -10.99
C LYS A 263 -15.10 -27.26 -11.06
N PRO A 264 -15.52 -28.11 -10.12
CA PRO A 264 -15.15 -29.53 -10.13
C PRO A 264 -15.42 -30.18 -11.49
N GLY A 265 -14.47 -31.00 -11.95
CA GLY A 265 -14.50 -31.64 -13.27
C GLY A 265 -13.30 -31.28 -14.14
N THR A 266 -13.38 -31.68 -15.40
CA THR A 266 -12.39 -31.40 -16.43
C THR A 266 -13.06 -30.66 -17.57
N TRP A 267 -12.53 -29.49 -17.94
CA TRP A 267 -13.17 -28.60 -18.90
C TRP A 267 -12.25 -28.27 -20.07
N ASN A 268 -12.81 -28.27 -21.26
CA ASN A 268 -12.09 -27.80 -22.45
C ASN A 268 -11.87 -26.30 -22.39
N VAL A 269 -10.70 -25.84 -22.77
CA VAL A 269 -10.45 -24.47 -23.17
C VAL A 269 -10.45 -24.36 -24.70
N ARG A 270 -10.94 -23.22 -25.20
CA ARG A 270 -11.20 -23.04 -26.63
C ARG A 270 -10.61 -21.74 -27.14
N SER A 271 -10.47 -21.63 -28.47
CA SER A 271 -9.95 -20.43 -29.13
C SER A 271 -10.95 -19.26 -29.15
N GLY A 272 -12.21 -19.50 -28.80
CA GLY A 272 -13.27 -18.49 -28.77
C GLY A 272 -14.41 -18.89 -27.84
N PRO A 273 -15.37 -17.97 -27.60
CA PRO A 273 -16.45 -18.15 -26.64
C PRO A 273 -17.61 -18.96 -27.22
N GLY A 274 -17.48 -20.29 -27.21
CA GLY A 274 -18.53 -21.19 -27.69
C GLY A 274 -17.99 -22.59 -28.02
N THR A 275 -18.90 -23.56 -28.11
CA THR A 275 -18.53 -24.95 -28.44
C THR A 275 -18.16 -25.14 -29.91
N GLU A 276 -18.54 -24.21 -30.76
CA GLU A 276 -18.18 -24.12 -32.17
C GLU A 276 -16.70 -23.79 -32.42
N HIS A 277 -16.04 -23.19 -31.41
CA HIS A 277 -14.61 -22.92 -31.49
C HIS A 277 -13.80 -24.17 -31.12
N PRO A 278 -12.68 -24.44 -31.81
CA PRO A 278 -11.88 -25.62 -31.54
C PRO A 278 -11.25 -25.57 -30.14
N PRO A 279 -11.12 -26.73 -29.45
CA PRO A 279 -10.34 -26.81 -28.22
C PRO A 279 -8.88 -26.49 -28.48
N VAL A 280 -8.23 -25.82 -27.50
CA VAL A 280 -6.82 -25.44 -27.57
C VAL A 280 -6.08 -25.89 -26.31
N GLY A 281 -4.98 -26.61 -26.51
CA GLY A 281 -4.13 -27.10 -25.41
C GLY A 281 -4.81 -28.18 -24.55
N ALA A 282 -4.23 -28.41 -23.35
CA ALA A 282 -4.77 -29.36 -22.38
C ALA A 282 -6.02 -28.80 -21.68
N HIS A 283 -6.82 -29.69 -21.13
CA HIS A 283 -8.00 -29.34 -20.32
C HIS A 283 -7.60 -28.58 -19.05
N VAL A 284 -8.52 -27.80 -18.48
CA VAL A 284 -8.42 -27.22 -17.15
C VAL A 284 -9.20 -28.09 -16.15
N LYS A 285 -8.74 -28.18 -14.92
CA LYS A 285 -9.27 -29.06 -13.88
C LYS A 285 -9.90 -28.27 -12.73
N GLY A 286 -10.87 -28.86 -12.09
CA GLY A 286 -11.51 -28.26 -10.92
C GLY A 286 -10.51 -27.86 -9.84
N GLY A 287 -10.69 -26.64 -9.29
CA GLY A 287 -9.83 -26.02 -8.31
C GLY A 287 -8.70 -25.15 -8.90
N GLU A 288 -8.39 -25.29 -10.18
CA GLU A 288 -7.44 -24.38 -10.83
C GLU A 288 -8.01 -22.96 -10.93
N THR A 289 -7.13 -21.97 -10.85
CA THR A 289 -7.48 -20.54 -10.94
C THR A 289 -6.68 -19.84 -12.02
N TYR A 290 -7.35 -19.00 -12.78
CA TYR A 290 -6.74 -18.25 -13.88
C TYR A 290 -7.13 -16.78 -13.84
N PRO A 291 -6.25 -15.86 -14.28
CA PRO A 291 -6.63 -14.47 -14.47
C PRO A 291 -7.82 -14.34 -15.43
N HIS A 292 -8.86 -13.62 -15.00
CA HIS A 292 -10.03 -13.31 -15.81
C HIS A 292 -9.74 -12.11 -16.72
N ILE A 293 -10.02 -12.22 -17.99
CA ILE A 293 -9.85 -11.14 -18.97
C ILE A 293 -11.20 -10.49 -19.30
N SER A 294 -12.16 -11.30 -19.73
CA SER A 294 -13.49 -10.83 -20.10
C SER A 294 -14.53 -11.95 -19.97
N THR A 295 -15.81 -11.57 -19.99
CA THR A 295 -16.93 -12.52 -20.09
C THR A 295 -17.75 -12.16 -21.33
N ALA A 296 -17.91 -13.11 -22.24
CA ALA A 296 -18.73 -12.94 -23.41
C ALA A 296 -20.24 -12.94 -23.06
N ALA A 297 -21.08 -12.38 -23.93
CA ALA A 297 -22.53 -12.29 -23.72
C ALA A 297 -23.22 -13.66 -23.51
N ASN A 298 -22.63 -14.73 -24.03
CA ASN A 298 -23.09 -16.10 -23.85
C ASN A 298 -22.56 -16.78 -22.58
N GLY A 299 -21.90 -16.02 -21.66
CA GLY A 299 -21.43 -16.49 -20.37
C GLY A 299 -20.07 -17.23 -20.39
N TRP A 300 -19.39 -17.28 -21.52
CA TRP A 300 -18.04 -17.82 -21.58
C TRP A 300 -17.04 -16.84 -20.98
N ASN A 301 -16.09 -17.34 -20.20
CA ASN A 301 -15.04 -16.55 -19.55
C ASN A 301 -13.73 -16.65 -20.30
N GLU A 302 -13.18 -15.52 -20.72
CA GLU A 302 -11.83 -15.43 -21.26
C GLU A 302 -10.83 -15.41 -20.10
N ILE A 303 -9.87 -16.31 -20.14
CA ILE A 303 -8.83 -16.48 -19.15
C ILE A 303 -7.45 -16.35 -19.77
N LEU A 304 -6.49 -15.91 -18.99
CA LEU A 304 -5.09 -15.94 -19.37
C LEU A 304 -4.44 -17.22 -18.85
N ARG A 305 -4.02 -18.11 -19.75
CA ARG A 305 -3.37 -19.37 -19.44
C ARG A 305 -2.05 -19.49 -20.18
N ASP A 306 -0.96 -19.67 -19.45
CA ASP A 306 0.39 -19.83 -20.02
C ASP A 306 0.78 -18.73 -21.04
N GLY A 307 0.28 -17.51 -20.82
CA GLY A 307 0.50 -16.37 -21.70
C GLY A 307 -0.43 -16.30 -22.92
N ALA A 308 -1.36 -17.25 -23.08
CA ALA A 308 -2.36 -17.24 -24.15
C ALA A 308 -3.75 -16.91 -23.61
N ARG A 309 -4.54 -16.17 -24.39
CA ARG A 309 -5.96 -15.96 -24.14
C ARG A 309 -6.75 -17.14 -24.67
N VAL A 310 -7.52 -17.76 -23.78
CA VAL A 310 -8.37 -18.91 -24.11
C VAL A 310 -9.71 -18.77 -23.37
N TRP A 311 -10.70 -19.49 -23.85
CA TRP A 311 -12.07 -19.40 -23.34
C TRP A 311 -12.48 -20.68 -22.62
N VAL A 312 -13.14 -20.53 -21.47
CA VAL A 312 -13.74 -21.61 -20.70
C VAL A 312 -15.22 -21.31 -20.46
N SER A 313 -16.06 -22.35 -20.53
CA SER A 313 -17.50 -22.19 -20.31
C SER A 313 -17.81 -21.67 -18.91
N GLY A 314 -18.73 -20.72 -18.79
CA GLY A 314 -19.27 -20.27 -17.51
C GLY A 314 -19.99 -21.36 -16.71
N LEU A 315 -20.42 -22.46 -17.36
CA LEU A 315 -20.93 -23.65 -16.67
C LEU A 315 -19.82 -24.33 -15.85
N GLY A 316 -18.57 -24.32 -16.39
CA GLY A 316 -17.39 -24.94 -15.80
C GLY A 316 -16.49 -24.00 -15.02
N SER A 317 -16.87 -22.73 -14.89
CA SER A 317 -16.04 -21.72 -14.24
C SER A 317 -16.86 -20.65 -13.53
N GLU A 318 -16.23 -19.94 -12.61
CA GLU A 318 -16.84 -18.85 -11.83
C GLU A 318 -15.82 -17.69 -11.72
N VAL A 319 -16.29 -16.47 -11.96
CA VAL A 319 -15.47 -15.25 -11.76
C VAL A 319 -15.57 -14.81 -10.31
N LYS A 320 -14.42 -14.63 -9.65
CA LYS A 320 -14.31 -14.16 -8.25
C LYS A 320 -13.50 -12.87 -8.15
#